data_83cc6deb97f15d89292aadcfa8c7fbec
#
_entry.id   83cc6deb97f15d89292aadcfa8c7fbec
#
_cell.length_a   1.000
_cell.length_b   1.000
_cell.length_c   1.000
_cell.angle_alpha   90.00
_cell.angle_beta   90.00
_cell.angle_gamma   90.00
#
_symmetry.space_group_name_H-M   'P 1'
#
loop_
_entity.id
_entity.type
_entity.pdbx_description
1 polymer ?
#
loop_
_entity_poly.entity_id
_entity_poly.type
_entity_poly.pdbx_seq_one_letter_code
_entity_poly.pdbx_strand_id
1 'polypeptide(L)'
;MTLRTPLLPAALAAAALLSACAVPAPATTPESSAARRGEPTYQSAAANPFIASSRAAVDELVKGLNTEELGEAPVLVATVVNVNDLTRSAPLGRTLSELYASQLYAKGYNVKELKLRGDVYVKEGTGELLLSREIKDIARNHNAALVLVGTYSAAAKYTYVSLKLVRTDDSRIVRSHDYALPNNIDIQRLLGAPATAQR
;
A
#
# COMPACT_ATOMS: atom_id res chain seq x y z
N MET A 1 7.85 -46.34 85.64
CA MET A 1 6.75 -47.14 86.18
C MET A 1 5.58 -47.04 85.22
N THR A 2 5.21 -48.22 84.69
CA THR A 2 3.98 -48.61 83.97
C THR A 2 3.66 -47.90 82.68
N LEU A 3 3.91 -48.55 81.53
CA LEU A 3 3.07 -49.52 80.79
C LEU A 3 1.70 -49.01 80.36
N ARG A 4 1.47 -48.85 79.07
CA ARG A 4 0.62 -49.75 78.28
C ARG A 4 0.35 -49.15 76.86
N THR A 5 0.72 -49.96 75.92
CA THR A 5 0.19 -50.01 74.50
C THR A 5 -1.28 -50.46 74.49
N PRO A 6 -1.98 -50.71 73.37
CA PRO A 6 -1.98 -50.19 71.96
C PRO A 6 -3.40 -49.81 71.49
N LEU A 7 -3.59 -49.40 70.27
CA LEU A 7 -4.66 -49.88 69.38
C LEU A 7 -4.68 -49.09 68.02
N LEU A 8 -4.31 -49.78 66.97
CA LEU A 8 -4.86 -49.55 65.65
C LEU A 8 -6.36 -49.91 65.64
N PRO A 9 -7.23 -49.35 64.80
CA PRO A 9 -7.25 -49.62 63.40
C PRO A 9 -7.91 -48.56 62.50
N ALA A 10 -7.92 -48.92 61.22
CA ALA A 10 -8.88 -48.61 60.17
C ALA A 10 -8.47 -47.64 59.12
N ALA A 11 -8.07 -48.28 58.03
CA ALA A 11 -8.00 -47.74 56.69
C ALA A 11 -9.34 -47.16 56.21
N LEU A 12 -9.30 -45.96 55.64
CA LEU A 12 -10.36 -45.50 54.77
C LEU A 12 -9.72 -45.00 53.47
N ALA A 13 -9.85 -45.80 52.45
CA ALA A 13 -9.46 -45.49 51.09
C ALA A 13 -10.44 -44.44 50.52
N ALA A 14 -9.99 -43.21 50.34
CA ALA A 14 -10.73 -42.21 49.57
C ALA A 14 -10.22 -42.20 48.14
N ALA A 15 -10.96 -42.80 47.23
CA ALA A 15 -10.76 -42.73 45.81
C ALA A 15 -11.07 -41.31 45.33
N ALA A 16 -10.06 -40.51 45.06
CA ALA A 16 -10.22 -39.23 44.39
C ALA A 16 -10.44 -39.45 42.88
N LEU A 17 -11.68 -39.23 42.45
CA LEU A 17 -12.04 -39.14 41.03
C LEU A 17 -11.45 -37.85 40.47
N LEU A 18 -10.32 -37.97 39.76
CA LEU A 18 -9.76 -36.91 38.91
C LEU A 18 -10.68 -36.76 37.69
N SER A 19 -11.62 -35.82 37.78
CA SER A 19 -12.37 -35.33 36.64
C SER A 19 -11.40 -34.55 35.73
N ALA A 20 -10.89 -35.15 34.68
CA ALA A 20 -10.14 -34.49 33.65
C ALA A 20 -11.08 -33.55 32.87
N CYS A 21 -11.03 -32.24 33.19
CA CYS A 21 -11.61 -31.23 32.32
C CYS A 21 -10.85 -31.25 30.99
N ALA A 22 -11.40 -31.90 30.00
CA ALA A 22 -10.95 -31.77 28.61
C ALA A 22 -11.17 -30.31 28.18
N VAL A 23 -10.10 -29.53 28.17
CA VAL A 23 -10.11 -28.20 27.56
C VAL A 23 -10.36 -28.42 26.05
N PRO A 24 -11.44 -27.89 25.46
CA PRO A 24 -11.65 -28.00 24.02
C PRO A 24 -10.48 -27.33 23.31
N ALA A 25 -9.85 -28.04 22.40
CA ALA A 25 -8.80 -27.45 21.55
C ALA A 25 -9.38 -26.21 20.86
N PRO A 26 -8.64 -25.08 20.77
CA PRO A 26 -9.13 -23.90 20.08
C PRO A 26 -9.48 -24.28 18.64
N ALA A 27 -10.72 -24.00 18.27
CA ALA A 27 -11.18 -24.20 16.90
C ALA A 27 -10.27 -23.43 15.98
N THR A 28 -9.54 -24.12 15.10
CA THR A 28 -8.74 -23.52 14.05
C THR A 28 -9.66 -22.72 13.16
N THR A 29 -9.55 -21.42 13.18
CA THR A 29 -10.31 -20.52 12.31
C THR A 29 -10.01 -20.89 10.84
N PRO A 30 -11.01 -20.78 9.93
CA PRO A 30 -10.80 -21.07 8.50
C PRO A 30 -9.61 -20.34 7.89
N GLU A 31 -9.31 -19.13 8.40
CA GLU A 31 -8.20 -18.31 7.98
C GLU A 31 -6.82 -18.95 8.27
N SER A 32 -6.67 -19.58 9.42
CA SER A 32 -5.44 -20.32 9.78
C SER A 32 -5.19 -21.51 8.86
N SER A 33 -6.24 -22.17 8.38
CA SER A 33 -6.11 -23.28 7.42
C SER A 33 -5.77 -22.81 6.00
N ALA A 34 -6.29 -21.66 5.57
CA ALA A 34 -5.96 -21.06 4.28
C ALA A 34 -4.48 -20.62 4.24
N ALA A 35 -3.99 -20.00 5.30
CA ALA A 35 -2.58 -19.60 5.43
C ALA A 35 -1.62 -20.80 5.30
N ARG A 36 -1.98 -21.95 5.87
CA ARG A 36 -1.17 -23.18 5.75
C ARG A 36 -1.11 -23.73 4.33
N ARG A 37 -2.11 -23.47 3.50
CA ARG A 37 -2.15 -23.87 2.09
C ARG A 37 -1.52 -22.83 1.15
N GLY A 38 -1.00 -21.71 1.69
CA GLY A 38 -0.49 -20.60 0.89
C GLY A 38 -1.58 -19.77 0.19
N GLU A 39 -2.86 -19.97 0.54
CA GLU A 39 -3.95 -19.16 0.02
C GLU A 39 -3.93 -17.76 0.65
N PRO A 40 -4.27 -16.70 -0.12
CA PRO A 40 -4.35 -15.35 0.40
C PRO A 40 -5.39 -15.24 1.53
N THR A 41 -5.04 -14.54 2.62
CA THR A 41 -5.94 -14.28 3.74
C THR A 41 -6.12 -12.78 3.92
N TYR A 42 -7.15 -12.35 4.65
CA TYR A 42 -7.33 -10.93 5.00
C TYR A 42 -6.14 -10.38 5.79
N GLN A 43 -5.55 -11.19 6.66
CA GLN A 43 -4.36 -10.79 7.41
C GLN A 43 -3.15 -10.59 6.50
N SER A 44 -2.89 -11.51 5.55
CA SER A 44 -1.80 -11.36 4.57
C SER A 44 -2.05 -10.18 3.62
N ALA A 45 -3.32 -9.92 3.25
CA ALA A 45 -3.67 -8.75 2.46
C ALA A 45 -3.43 -7.44 3.21
N ALA A 46 -3.78 -7.36 4.50
CA ALA A 46 -3.52 -6.18 5.33
C ALA A 46 -2.02 -5.90 5.52
N ALA A 47 -1.20 -6.95 5.57
CA ALA A 47 0.26 -6.87 5.68
C ALA A 47 0.96 -6.77 4.33
N ASN A 48 0.23 -6.56 3.22
CA ASN A 48 0.81 -6.57 1.88
C ASN A 48 1.83 -5.44 1.69
N PRO A 49 3.12 -5.77 1.41
CA PRO A 49 4.18 -4.78 1.29
C PRO A 49 4.00 -3.82 0.11
N PHE A 50 3.24 -4.18 -0.92
CA PHE A 50 2.92 -3.29 -2.04
C PHE A 50 2.14 -2.05 -1.58
N ILE A 51 1.11 -2.25 -0.73
CA ILE A 51 0.32 -1.13 -0.19
C ILE A 51 1.18 -0.32 0.78
N ALA A 52 1.92 -0.98 1.67
CA ALA A 52 2.76 -0.33 2.66
C ALA A 52 3.87 0.53 2.01
N SER A 53 4.59 -0.01 1.01
CA SER A 53 5.65 0.72 0.31
C SER A 53 5.11 1.89 -0.49
N SER A 54 3.94 1.74 -1.13
CA SER A 54 3.29 2.82 -1.88
C SER A 54 2.86 3.98 -0.96
N ARG A 55 2.36 3.68 0.23
CA ARG A 55 2.03 4.70 1.24
C ARG A 55 3.28 5.38 1.79
N ALA A 56 4.30 4.60 2.13
CA ALA A 56 5.58 5.13 2.60
C ALA A 56 6.23 6.07 1.58
N ALA A 57 6.09 5.78 0.28
CA ALA A 57 6.58 6.65 -0.78
C ALA A 57 5.91 8.04 -0.76
N VAL A 58 4.60 8.10 -0.49
CA VAL A 58 3.89 9.38 -0.32
C VAL A 58 4.34 10.07 0.95
N ASP A 59 4.52 9.35 2.06
CA ASP A 59 4.99 9.93 3.33
C ASP A 59 6.35 10.61 3.17
N GLU A 60 7.28 9.98 2.47
CA GLU A 60 8.58 10.59 2.16
C GLU A 60 8.46 11.75 1.17
N LEU A 61 7.59 11.63 0.16
CA LEU A 61 7.38 12.68 -0.84
C LEU A 61 6.88 13.99 -0.19
N VAL A 62 5.97 13.89 0.78
CA VAL A 62 5.37 15.08 1.43
C VAL A 62 6.09 15.51 2.70
N LYS A 63 7.18 14.86 3.07
CA LYS A 63 7.95 15.17 4.27
C LYS A 63 8.41 16.61 4.30
N GLY A 64 8.01 17.33 5.35
CA GLY A 64 8.32 18.76 5.49
C GLY A 64 7.54 19.68 4.54
N LEU A 65 6.50 19.19 3.87
CA LEU A 65 5.54 20.02 3.15
C LEU A 65 4.42 20.41 4.13
N ASN A 66 4.28 21.71 4.35
CA ASN A 66 3.27 22.23 5.28
C ASN A 66 1.92 22.32 4.59
N THR A 67 0.89 21.61 5.12
CA THR A 67 -0.48 21.67 4.62
C THR A 67 -1.11 23.04 4.84
N GLU A 68 -0.70 23.77 5.89
CA GLU A 68 -1.21 25.12 6.18
C GLU A 68 -0.79 26.14 5.10
N GLU A 69 0.40 25.97 4.50
CA GLU A 69 0.87 26.85 3.41
C GLU A 69 0.05 26.65 2.11
N LEU A 70 -0.52 25.47 1.92
CA LEU A 70 -1.41 25.18 0.78
C LEU A 70 -2.83 25.69 1.03
N GLY A 71 -3.22 25.88 2.29
CA GLY A 71 -4.59 26.26 2.68
C GLY A 71 -5.60 25.23 2.17
N GLU A 72 -6.67 25.70 1.57
CA GLU A 72 -7.70 24.84 0.97
C GLU A 72 -7.40 24.43 -0.48
N ALA A 73 -6.31 24.93 -1.05
CA ALA A 73 -5.96 24.62 -2.43
C ALA A 73 -5.70 23.11 -2.61
N PRO A 74 -6.40 22.47 -3.56
CA PRO A 74 -6.28 21.03 -3.73
C PRO A 74 -4.93 20.62 -4.34
N VAL A 75 -4.52 19.40 -4.00
CA VAL A 75 -3.50 18.63 -4.71
C VAL A 75 -4.21 17.74 -5.72
N LEU A 76 -3.90 17.90 -6.99
CA LEU A 76 -4.40 16.99 -8.02
C LEU A 76 -3.53 15.75 -8.08
N VAL A 77 -4.14 14.58 -8.20
CA VAL A 77 -3.41 13.32 -8.39
C VAL A 77 -3.69 12.82 -9.80
N ALA A 78 -2.65 12.84 -10.64
CA ALA A 78 -2.71 12.32 -11.99
C ALA A 78 -2.43 10.82 -12.03
N THR A 79 -2.94 10.14 -13.05
CA THR A 79 -2.66 8.72 -13.27
C THR A 79 -1.16 8.51 -13.52
N VAL A 80 -0.56 7.53 -12.84
CA VAL A 80 0.82 7.13 -13.05
C VAL A 80 0.95 6.42 -14.39
N VAL A 81 1.87 6.85 -15.24
CA VAL A 81 1.99 6.41 -16.63
C VAL A 81 3.30 5.68 -16.89
N ASN A 82 3.36 4.94 -18.00
CA ASN A 82 4.59 4.27 -18.42
C ASN A 82 5.60 5.31 -18.92
N VAL A 83 6.85 5.25 -18.46
CA VAL A 83 7.91 6.17 -18.89
C VAL A 83 8.24 6.07 -20.39
N ASN A 84 8.04 4.89 -21.01
CA ASN A 84 8.30 4.67 -22.42
C ASN A 84 7.14 5.15 -23.32
N ASP A 85 5.93 5.26 -22.75
CA ASP A 85 4.73 5.74 -23.45
C ASP A 85 3.85 6.47 -22.43
N LEU A 86 4.00 7.78 -22.38
CA LEU A 86 3.35 8.65 -21.41
C LEU A 86 1.84 8.77 -21.60
N THR A 87 1.32 8.26 -22.74
CA THR A 87 -0.13 8.21 -23.03
C THR A 87 -0.79 6.99 -22.45
N ARG A 88 0.00 6.00 -22.00
CA ARG A 88 -0.49 4.70 -21.53
C ARG A 88 -0.27 4.50 -20.04
N SER A 89 -1.32 4.04 -19.38
CA SER A 89 -1.27 3.54 -18.02
C SER A 89 -1.78 2.10 -17.96
N ALA A 90 -0.98 1.22 -17.36
CA ALA A 90 -1.42 -0.12 -16.98
C ALA A 90 -2.34 -0.07 -15.74
N PRO A 91 -3.04 -1.18 -15.40
CA PRO A 91 -3.73 -1.29 -14.11
C PRO A 91 -2.85 -0.91 -12.91
N LEU A 92 -1.54 -1.23 -12.95
CA LEU A 92 -0.58 -0.82 -11.92
C LEU A 92 -0.59 0.69 -11.69
N GLY A 93 -0.47 1.47 -12.77
CA GLY A 93 -0.42 2.94 -12.65
C GLY A 93 -1.70 3.52 -12.05
N ARG A 94 -2.86 2.99 -12.44
CA ARG A 94 -4.15 3.40 -11.86
C ARG A 94 -4.25 3.04 -10.38
N THR A 95 -3.90 1.81 -10.01
CA THR A 95 -3.90 1.36 -8.61
C THR A 95 -2.96 2.20 -7.75
N LEU A 96 -1.76 2.52 -8.25
CA LEU A 96 -0.82 3.39 -7.55
C LEU A 96 -1.41 4.78 -7.32
N SER A 97 -2.03 5.38 -8.34
CA SER A 97 -2.64 6.71 -8.22
C SER A 97 -3.72 6.77 -7.15
N GLU A 98 -4.57 5.74 -7.08
CA GLU A 98 -5.61 5.62 -6.04
C GLU A 98 -5.01 5.48 -4.64
N LEU A 99 -3.93 4.68 -4.49
CA LEU A 99 -3.22 4.54 -3.22
C LEU A 99 -2.58 5.86 -2.77
N TYR A 100 -2.01 6.62 -3.71
CA TYR A 100 -1.40 7.92 -3.41
C TYR A 100 -2.45 8.96 -3.03
N ALA A 101 -3.56 9.01 -3.75
CA ALA A 101 -4.68 9.91 -3.43
C ALA A 101 -5.21 9.63 -2.02
N SER A 102 -5.42 8.36 -1.69
CA SER A 102 -5.88 7.92 -0.38
C SER A 102 -4.89 8.29 0.73
N GLN A 103 -3.58 8.12 0.50
CA GLN A 103 -2.56 8.44 1.49
C GLN A 103 -2.40 9.95 1.69
N LEU A 104 -2.42 10.75 0.62
CA LEU A 104 -2.41 12.21 0.72
C LEU A 104 -3.61 12.72 1.51
N TYR A 105 -4.80 12.17 1.25
CA TYR A 105 -6.01 12.51 2.01
C TYR A 105 -5.85 12.14 3.50
N ALA A 106 -5.30 10.97 3.80
CA ALA A 106 -5.03 10.54 5.18
C ALA A 106 -4.00 11.45 5.90
N LYS A 107 -3.15 12.16 5.14
CA LYS A 107 -2.22 13.18 5.66
C LYS A 107 -2.82 14.59 5.79
N GLY A 108 -4.10 14.75 5.51
CA GLY A 108 -4.81 16.02 5.66
C GLY A 108 -4.75 16.95 4.45
N TYR A 109 -4.24 16.48 3.31
CA TYR A 109 -4.29 17.27 2.07
C TYR A 109 -5.70 17.27 1.48
N ASN A 110 -6.13 18.40 0.91
CA ASN A 110 -7.31 18.45 0.06
C ASN A 110 -6.96 17.79 -1.28
N VAL A 111 -7.55 16.64 -1.60
CA VAL A 111 -7.17 15.83 -2.76
C VAL A 111 -8.28 15.82 -3.79
N LYS A 112 -7.93 16.03 -5.06
CA LYS A 112 -8.78 15.76 -6.21
C LYS A 112 -8.08 14.78 -7.16
N GLU A 113 -8.72 13.66 -7.42
CA GLU A 113 -8.21 12.67 -8.36
C GLU A 113 -8.62 13.02 -9.79
N LEU A 114 -7.66 13.03 -10.71
CA LEU A 114 -7.90 13.25 -12.13
C LEU A 114 -7.76 11.92 -12.88
N LYS A 115 -8.88 11.39 -13.34
CA LYS A 115 -8.91 10.25 -14.29
C LYS A 115 -8.71 10.79 -15.70
N LEU A 116 -7.46 11.10 -16.04
CA LEU A 116 -7.11 11.67 -17.33
C LEU A 116 -7.15 10.61 -18.43
N ARG A 117 -7.77 10.98 -19.53
CA ARG A 117 -7.77 10.19 -20.78
C ARG A 117 -6.72 10.67 -21.78
N GLY A 118 -6.00 11.75 -21.47
CA GLY A 118 -5.01 12.37 -22.34
C GLY A 118 -3.60 12.39 -21.74
N ASP A 119 -2.69 13.02 -22.44
CA ASP A 119 -1.27 13.10 -22.10
C ASP A 119 -1.06 13.98 -20.87
N VAL A 120 -0.57 13.40 -19.80
CA VAL A 120 -0.19 14.14 -18.57
C VAL A 120 1.09 14.95 -18.82
N TYR A 121 1.96 14.43 -19.66
CA TYR A 121 3.25 15.01 -19.96
C TYR A 121 3.40 15.34 -21.44
N VAL A 122 4.11 16.42 -21.74
CA VAL A 122 4.67 16.70 -23.05
C VAL A 122 6.16 16.42 -22.99
N LYS A 123 6.66 15.61 -23.91
CA LYS A 123 8.10 15.41 -24.09
C LYS A 123 8.59 16.50 -25.03
N GLU A 124 9.34 17.47 -24.50
CA GLU A 124 10.04 18.44 -25.33
C GLU A 124 11.37 17.86 -25.83
N GLY A 125 11.90 18.43 -26.93
CA GLY A 125 13.08 17.91 -27.61
C GLY A 125 14.37 17.80 -26.77
N THR A 126 14.38 18.36 -25.56
CA THR A 126 15.47 18.30 -24.57
C THR A 126 15.39 17.10 -23.63
N GLY A 127 14.33 16.26 -23.75
CA GLY A 127 14.13 15.12 -22.86
C GLY A 127 13.50 15.46 -21.51
N GLU A 128 13.13 16.72 -21.26
CA GLU A 128 12.43 17.15 -20.06
C GLU A 128 10.95 16.81 -20.14
N LEU A 129 10.41 16.29 -19.03
CA LEU A 129 8.98 16.01 -18.87
C LEU A 129 8.32 17.22 -18.22
N LEU A 130 7.56 17.98 -19.00
CA LEU A 130 6.75 19.10 -18.51
C LEU A 130 5.29 18.68 -18.41
N LEU A 131 4.55 19.32 -17.49
CA LEU A 131 3.11 19.18 -17.43
C LEU A 131 2.51 19.62 -18.77
N SER A 132 1.59 18.81 -19.33
CA SER A 132 0.86 19.19 -20.54
C SER A 132 0.03 20.46 -20.28
N ARG A 133 -0.29 21.20 -21.35
CA ARG A 133 -1.14 22.39 -21.27
C ARG A 133 -2.51 22.04 -20.67
N GLU A 134 -3.06 20.89 -21.04
CA GLU A 134 -4.33 20.39 -20.52
C GLU A 134 -4.31 20.23 -18.99
N ILE A 135 -3.23 19.67 -18.42
CA ILE A 135 -3.08 19.56 -16.97
C ILE A 135 -3.00 20.91 -16.29
N LYS A 136 -2.27 21.86 -16.89
CA LYS A 136 -2.18 23.23 -16.37
C LYS A 136 -3.54 23.93 -16.38
N ASP A 137 -4.33 23.75 -17.43
CA ASP A 137 -5.66 24.34 -17.54
C ASP A 137 -6.64 23.70 -16.56
N ILE A 138 -6.59 22.38 -16.40
CA ILE A 138 -7.39 21.69 -15.38
C ILE A 138 -6.98 22.16 -13.99
N ALA A 139 -5.69 22.27 -13.70
CA ALA A 139 -5.19 22.73 -12.42
C ALA A 139 -5.69 24.14 -12.09
N ARG A 140 -5.67 25.07 -13.06
CA ARG A 140 -6.20 26.43 -12.91
C ARG A 140 -7.71 26.42 -12.66
N ASN A 141 -8.48 25.63 -13.42
CA ASN A 141 -9.93 25.53 -13.26
C ASN A 141 -10.35 24.99 -11.89
N HIS A 142 -9.46 24.25 -11.23
CA HIS A 142 -9.68 23.72 -9.88
C HIS A 142 -8.98 24.50 -8.78
N ASN A 143 -8.30 25.61 -9.10
CA ASN A 143 -7.45 26.38 -8.17
C ASN A 143 -6.43 25.48 -7.43
N ALA A 144 -5.89 24.48 -8.12
CA ALA A 144 -4.97 23.53 -7.52
C ALA A 144 -3.59 24.15 -7.37
N ALA A 145 -2.98 23.98 -6.20
CA ALA A 145 -1.63 24.45 -5.95
C ALA A 145 -0.57 23.50 -6.49
N LEU A 146 -0.82 22.19 -6.38
CA LEU A 146 0.12 21.15 -6.73
C LEU A 146 -0.55 20.06 -7.57
N VAL A 147 0.26 19.40 -8.41
CA VAL A 147 -0.10 18.16 -9.10
C VAL A 147 0.89 17.09 -8.70
N LEU A 148 0.40 15.96 -8.18
CA LEU A 148 1.19 14.74 -8.05
C LEU A 148 1.15 14.02 -9.39
N VAL A 149 2.32 13.83 -9.97
CA VAL A 149 2.53 13.09 -11.20
C VAL A 149 3.50 11.96 -10.96
N GLY A 150 3.36 10.87 -11.70
CA GLY A 150 4.24 9.71 -11.55
C GLY A 150 4.46 8.97 -12.85
N THR A 151 5.62 8.34 -12.95
CA THR A 151 5.95 7.41 -14.03
C THR A 151 6.42 6.08 -13.45
N TYR A 152 6.21 5.01 -14.19
CA TYR A 152 6.80 3.71 -13.87
C TYR A 152 7.60 3.16 -15.06
N SER A 153 8.66 2.42 -14.74
CA SER A 153 9.50 1.71 -15.71
C SER A 153 9.64 0.25 -15.26
N ALA A 154 9.09 -0.67 -16.05
CA ALA A 154 9.19 -2.10 -15.79
C ALA A 154 10.50 -2.66 -16.29
N ALA A 155 11.31 -3.24 -15.40
CA ALA A 155 12.51 -4.00 -15.71
C ALA A 155 12.29 -5.49 -15.40
N ALA A 156 13.31 -6.33 -15.50
CA ALA A 156 13.15 -7.78 -15.33
C ALA A 156 12.72 -8.19 -13.91
N LYS A 157 13.36 -7.60 -12.88
CA LYS A 157 13.13 -7.97 -11.48
C LYS A 157 12.36 -6.93 -10.68
N TYR A 158 12.39 -5.69 -11.10
CA TYR A 158 11.81 -4.56 -10.40
C TYR A 158 11.06 -3.64 -11.36
N THR A 159 10.01 -3.02 -10.85
CA THR A 159 9.37 -1.86 -11.47
C THR A 159 9.77 -0.63 -10.67
N TYR A 160 10.45 0.30 -11.32
CA TYR A 160 10.86 1.57 -10.74
C TYR A 160 9.73 2.57 -10.87
N VAL A 161 9.44 3.29 -9.80
CA VAL A 161 8.38 4.30 -9.76
C VAL A 161 9.01 5.62 -9.35
N SER A 162 8.75 6.67 -10.13
CA SER A 162 9.17 8.04 -9.85
C SER A 162 7.95 8.91 -9.59
N LEU A 163 7.93 9.59 -8.46
CA LEU A 163 6.88 10.52 -8.04
C LEU A 163 7.41 11.93 -7.99
N LYS A 164 6.62 12.90 -8.42
CA LYS A 164 6.94 14.32 -8.35
C LYS A 164 5.71 15.11 -7.94
N LEU A 165 5.88 16.04 -7.01
CA LEU A 165 4.93 17.11 -6.78
C LEU A 165 5.39 18.32 -7.57
N VAL A 166 4.53 18.78 -8.44
CA VAL A 166 4.80 19.88 -9.38
C VAL A 166 3.85 21.02 -9.06
N ARG A 167 4.39 22.21 -8.90
CA ARG A 167 3.62 23.42 -8.71
C ARG A 167 2.96 23.84 -10.03
N THR A 168 1.72 24.28 -9.94
CA THR A 168 0.88 24.48 -11.13
C THR A 168 1.14 25.80 -11.84
N ASP A 169 1.62 26.81 -11.14
CA ASP A 169 1.89 28.16 -11.66
C ASP A 169 3.12 28.21 -12.58
N ASP A 170 4.24 27.64 -12.11
CA ASP A 170 5.54 27.70 -12.80
C ASP A 170 6.06 26.32 -13.27
N SER A 171 5.32 25.25 -13.04
CA SER A 171 5.70 23.85 -13.35
C SER A 171 6.97 23.37 -12.64
N ARG A 172 7.34 24.00 -11.53
CA ARG A 172 8.52 23.64 -10.75
C ARG A 172 8.26 22.39 -9.94
N ILE A 173 9.18 21.44 -9.98
CA ILE A 173 9.17 20.28 -9.09
C ILE A 173 9.54 20.76 -7.68
N VAL A 174 8.61 20.63 -6.75
CA VAL A 174 8.82 21.03 -5.35
C VAL A 174 9.27 19.86 -4.48
N ARG A 175 8.91 18.64 -4.85
CA ARG A 175 9.32 17.39 -4.19
C ARG A 175 9.41 16.27 -5.20
N SER A 176 10.31 15.33 -4.96
CA SER A 176 10.39 14.07 -5.72
C SER A 176 10.78 12.93 -4.81
N HIS A 177 10.30 11.73 -5.13
CA HIS A 177 10.68 10.50 -4.45
C HIS A 177 10.63 9.33 -5.42
N ASP A 178 11.64 8.49 -5.39
CA ASP A 178 11.77 7.32 -6.25
C ASP A 178 11.82 6.06 -5.39
N TYR A 179 11.15 4.99 -5.83
CA TYR A 179 11.21 3.70 -5.15
C TYR A 179 11.03 2.55 -6.15
N ALA A 180 11.22 1.32 -5.70
CA ALA A 180 11.11 0.14 -6.53
C ALA A 180 10.14 -0.88 -5.94
N LEU A 181 9.36 -1.51 -6.81
CA LEU A 181 8.47 -2.62 -6.51
C LEU A 181 9.07 -3.91 -7.06
N PRO A 182 9.15 -5.00 -6.29
CA PRO A 182 9.56 -6.29 -6.83
C PRO A 182 8.50 -6.82 -7.79
N ASN A 183 8.93 -7.35 -8.95
CA ASN A 183 8.03 -7.90 -9.98
C ASN A 183 7.53 -9.29 -9.58
N ASN A 184 6.77 -9.38 -8.49
CA ASN A 184 6.02 -10.57 -8.15
C ASN A 184 4.85 -10.80 -9.12
N ILE A 185 4.13 -11.89 -8.96
CA ILE A 185 3.03 -12.27 -9.86
C ILE A 185 1.93 -11.21 -9.93
N ASP A 186 1.65 -10.52 -8.80
CA ASP A 186 0.61 -9.49 -8.74
C ASP A 186 1.03 -8.24 -9.51
N ILE A 187 2.26 -7.77 -9.30
CA ILE A 187 2.81 -6.63 -10.05
C ILE A 187 2.87 -6.93 -11.54
N GLN A 188 3.29 -8.14 -11.94
CA GLN A 188 3.30 -8.54 -13.35
C GLN A 188 1.89 -8.51 -13.96
N ARG A 189 0.89 -9.01 -13.26
CA ARG A 189 -0.51 -8.94 -13.71
C ARG A 189 -1.02 -7.50 -13.81
N LEU A 190 -0.68 -6.66 -12.84
CA LEU A 190 -1.02 -5.24 -12.86
C LEU A 190 -0.31 -4.49 -14.00
N LEU A 191 0.85 -4.94 -14.44
CA LEU A 191 1.54 -4.43 -15.63
C LEU A 191 0.90 -4.89 -16.94
N GLY A 192 -0.06 -5.82 -16.89
CA GLY A 192 -0.72 -6.39 -18.07
C GLY A 192 0.05 -7.55 -18.70
N ALA A 193 1.02 -8.13 -18.01
CA ALA A 193 1.67 -9.35 -18.48
C ALA A 193 0.66 -10.52 -18.47
N PRO A 194 0.65 -11.38 -19.49
CA PRO A 194 -0.17 -12.58 -19.48
C PRO A 194 0.23 -13.47 -18.31
N ALA A 195 -0.75 -14.14 -17.71
CA ALA A 195 -0.49 -15.13 -16.65
C ALA A 195 0.35 -16.27 -17.25
N THR A 196 1.65 -16.24 -17.07
CA THR A 196 2.50 -17.40 -17.34
C THR A 196 2.13 -18.46 -16.30
N ALA A 197 1.51 -19.56 -16.77
CA ALA A 197 1.28 -20.71 -15.92
C ALA A 197 2.65 -21.16 -15.39
N GLN A 198 2.85 -21.03 -14.09
CA GLN A 198 3.97 -21.69 -13.44
C GLN A 198 3.74 -23.20 -13.57
N ARG A 199 4.59 -23.85 -14.36
CA ARG A 199 4.71 -25.31 -14.39
C ARG A 199 5.58 -25.79 -13.22
#